data_df33e15e81d27dcdd47a8238bea5b89c
#
_entry.id   df33e15e81d27dcdd47a8238bea5b89c
#
_cell.length_a   1.000
_cell.length_b   1.000
_cell.length_c   1.000
_cell.angle_alpha   90.00
_cell.angle_beta   90.00
_cell.angle_gamma   90.00
#
_symmetry.space_group_name_H-M   'P 1'
#
loop_
_entity.id
_entity.type
_entity.pdbx_description
1 polymer ?
#
loop_
_entity_poly.entity_id
_entity_poly.type
_entity_poly.pdbx_seq_one_letter_code
_entity_poly.pdbx_strand_id
1 'polypeptide(L)'
;NMATRAAPFDSFQVADLGDVALTPYNLSACIEIIEQHYSAVLKNAVTPVSIGGDHTITLPILRAIAKKHGPVALIHVDAHADVNDTMFGEPVAHGTIFRRAIEEKLVDPRSMFQIGLRATGYAAEDFDWARDQGVTVVQAEACWYKSLAPLMEEVRRLIGPDQPAYLSFDIDGLDPSVAPGTGTPEPGGLTGSQGLEIIRGCYGLNLVGCDLVEVSPPYDTTGNTALLAANLLFEMLCALPACKRRI
;
A
#
# COMPACT_ATOMS: atom_id res chain seq x y z
N ASN A 1 16.85 12.43 4.13
CA ASN A 1 16.07 12.96 3.01
C ASN A 1 16.26 14.46 2.87
N MET A 2 16.68 14.95 1.70
CA MET A 2 16.97 16.39 1.53
C MET A 2 15.70 17.25 1.40
N ALA A 3 14.65 16.71 0.79
CA ALA A 3 13.40 17.46 0.59
C ALA A 3 12.59 17.63 1.87
N THR A 4 12.49 16.59 2.68
CA THR A 4 11.68 16.56 3.90
C THR A 4 12.49 16.81 5.18
N ARG A 5 13.82 16.83 5.09
CA ARG A 5 14.76 16.86 6.22
C ARG A 5 14.65 15.62 7.15
N ALA A 6 13.91 14.62 6.76
CA ALA A 6 13.75 13.39 7.54
C ALA A 6 15.07 12.61 7.63
N ALA A 7 15.33 12.04 8.80
CA ALA A 7 16.53 11.28 9.13
C ALA A 7 16.14 9.94 9.79
N PRO A 8 15.58 8.97 9.02
CA PRO A 8 15.06 7.73 9.59
C PRO A 8 16.14 6.93 10.33
N PHE A 9 17.34 6.81 9.79
CA PHE A 9 18.45 6.06 10.41
C PHE A 9 19.04 6.72 11.67
N ASP A 10 18.72 8.00 11.93
CA ASP A 10 19.03 8.67 13.21
C ASP A 10 17.85 8.62 14.18
N SER A 11 16.69 8.15 13.73
CA SER A 11 15.44 8.17 14.48
C SER A 11 15.14 6.83 15.13
N PHE A 12 15.41 5.76 14.42
CA PHE A 12 15.14 4.38 14.83
C PHE A 12 16.12 3.41 14.19
N GLN A 13 16.21 2.22 14.75
CA GLN A 13 16.96 1.13 14.15
C GLN A 13 16.14 0.51 13.02
N VAL A 14 16.73 0.49 11.82
CA VAL A 14 16.19 -0.23 10.67
C VAL A 14 16.94 -1.55 10.55
N ALA A 15 16.22 -2.65 10.42
CA ALA A 15 16.78 -3.98 10.23
C ALA A 15 16.06 -4.69 9.08
N ASP A 16 16.84 -5.31 8.20
CA ASP A 16 16.34 -6.25 7.22
C ASP A 16 16.17 -7.62 7.90
N LEU A 17 14.95 -8.14 7.87
CA LEU A 17 14.61 -9.44 8.47
C LEU A 17 14.71 -10.59 7.46
N GLY A 18 15.09 -10.32 6.23
CA GLY A 18 15.15 -11.29 5.15
C GLY A 18 13.76 -11.69 4.62
N ASP A 19 13.75 -12.73 3.80
CA ASP A 19 12.55 -13.18 3.11
C ASP A 19 11.75 -14.16 3.97
N VAL A 20 10.42 -14.08 3.85
CA VAL A 20 9.52 -15.11 4.39
C VAL A 20 9.56 -16.32 3.46
N ALA A 21 9.95 -17.48 4.00
CA ALA A 21 10.03 -18.73 3.23
C ALA A 21 8.63 -19.22 2.85
N LEU A 22 8.26 -19.05 1.59
CA LEU A 22 6.95 -19.40 1.05
C LEU A 22 7.02 -20.61 0.10
N THR A 23 5.86 -21.22 -0.14
CA THR A 23 5.69 -22.26 -1.16
C THR A 23 4.91 -21.72 -2.37
N PRO A 24 5.44 -21.76 -3.60
CA PRO A 24 4.75 -21.20 -4.76
C PRO A 24 3.53 -22.03 -5.21
N TYR A 25 3.26 -23.15 -4.56
CA TYR A 25 2.23 -24.11 -4.98
C TYR A 25 0.95 -24.09 -4.14
N ASN A 26 0.92 -23.30 -3.07
CA ASN A 26 -0.21 -23.26 -2.15
C ASN A 26 -0.38 -21.87 -1.53
N LEU A 27 -1.27 -21.07 -2.15
CA LEU A 27 -1.53 -19.69 -1.71
C LEU A 27 -2.07 -19.64 -0.27
N SER A 28 -3.00 -20.54 0.09
CA SER A 28 -3.56 -20.56 1.45
C SER A 28 -2.48 -20.79 2.51
N ALA A 29 -1.55 -21.72 2.24
CA ALA A 29 -0.41 -21.95 3.13
C ALA A 29 0.52 -20.71 3.20
N CYS A 30 0.74 -20.02 2.09
CA CYS A 30 1.52 -18.78 2.08
C CYS A 30 0.89 -17.69 2.95
N ILE A 31 -0.42 -17.51 2.84
CA ILE A 31 -1.18 -16.55 3.65
C ILE A 31 -1.00 -16.84 5.14
N GLU A 32 -1.16 -18.11 5.55
CA GLU A 32 -0.97 -18.51 6.95
C GLU A 32 0.46 -18.28 7.44
N ILE A 33 1.46 -18.62 6.62
CA ILE A 33 2.89 -18.42 6.96
C ILE A 33 3.20 -16.93 7.13
N ILE A 34 2.72 -16.07 6.22
CA ILE A 34 2.93 -14.61 6.31
C ILE A 34 2.26 -14.06 7.58
N GLU A 35 1.00 -14.43 7.84
CA GLU A 35 0.27 -13.97 9.02
C GLU A 35 0.99 -14.37 10.32
N GLN A 36 1.48 -15.62 10.41
CA GLN A 36 2.23 -16.10 11.56
C GLN A 36 3.56 -15.36 11.75
N HIS A 37 4.29 -15.14 10.64
CA HIS A 37 5.55 -14.40 10.65
C HIS A 37 5.34 -12.97 11.18
N TYR A 38 4.40 -12.22 10.59
CA TYR A 38 4.11 -10.84 11.04
C TYR A 38 3.54 -10.79 12.46
N SER A 39 2.72 -11.77 12.86
CA SER A 39 2.25 -11.89 14.24
C SER A 39 3.40 -12.09 15.22
N ALA A 40 4.47 -12.80 14.83
CA ALA A 40 5.66 -12.97 15.66
C ALA A 40 6.50 -11.68 15.71
N VAL A 41 6.74 -11.04 14.58
CA VAL A 41 7.49 -9.78 14.47
C VAL A 41 6.83 -8.68 15.29
N LEU A 42 5.51 -8.55 15.18
CA LEU A 42 4.71 -7.52 15.85
C LEU A 42 4.57 -7.70 17.36
N LYS A 43 5.03 -8.82 17.97
CA LYS A 43 5.17 -8.91 19.42
C LYS A 43 6.17 -7.90 19.97
N ASN A 44 7.08 -7.44 19.14
CA ASN A 44 8.01 -6.36 19.45
C ASN A 44 7.40 -5.00 19.11
N ALA A 45 8.01 -3.93 19.61
CA ALA A 45 7.63 -2.56 19.30
C ALA A 45 8.26 -2.12 17.97
N VAL A 46 7.82 -2.72 16.86
CA VAL A 46 8.32 -2.46 15.52
C VAL A 46 7.19 -2.06 14.58
N THR A 47 7.52 -1.30 13.55
CA THR A 47 6.64 -0.95 12.42
C THR A 47 7.21 -1.63 11.18
N PRO A 48 6.49 -2.60 10.56
CA PRO A 48 6.96 -3.27 9.36
C PRO A 48 6.85 -2.35 8.14
N VAL A 49 7.88 -2.40 7.30
CA VAL A 49 7.87 -1.89 5.93
C VAL A 49 8.19 -3.09 5.04
N SER A 50 7.21 -3.54 4.30
CA SER A 50 7.25 -4.81 3.59
C SER A 50 7.54 -4.59 2.11
N ILE A 51 8.26 -5.54 1.51
CA ILE A 51 8.47 -5.58 0.06
C ILE A 51 7.77 -6.82 -0.46
N GLY A 52 6.79 -6.64 -1.32
CA GLY A 52 6.06 -7.73 -1.92
C GLY A 52 6.82 -8.42 -3.05
N GLY A 53 6.34 -9.45 -3.43
CA GLY A 53 5.40 -10.22 -4.18
C GLY A 53 4.17 -9.48 -4.72
N ASP A 54 3.21 -10.29 -5.05
CA ASP A 54 1.91 -9.82 -5.48
C ASP A 54 1.12 -9.18 -4.32
N HIS A 55 0.02 -8.49 -4.65
CA HIS A 55 -0.76 -7.75 -3.66
C HIS A 55 -1.44 -8.65 -2.62
N THR A 56 -1.50 -9.96 -2.83
CA THR A 56 -2.09 -10.93 -1.88
C THR A 56 -1.43 -10.86 -0.50
N ILE A 57 -0.13 -10.50 -0.43
CA ILE A 57 0.61 -10.44 0.85
C ILE A 57 -0.01 -9.46 1.85
N THR A 58 -0.69 -8.41 1.38
CA THR A 58 -1.23 -7.36 2.24
C THR A 58 -2.34 -7.88 3.17
N LEU A 59 -3.14 -8.85 2.72
CA LEU A 59 -4.21 -9.42 3.54
C LEU A 59 -3.70 -10.07 4.84
N PRO A 60 -2.75 -11.03 4.81
CA PRO A 60 -2.22 -11.64 6.04
C PRO A 60 -1.44 -10.64 6.90
N ILE A 61 -0.79 -9.64 6.30
CA ILE A 61 -0.13 -8.57 7.06
C ILE A 61 -1.18 -7.75 7.83
N LEU A 62 -2.26 -7.34 7.18
CA LEU A 62 -3.36 -6.62 7.82
C LEU A 62 -4.02 -7.44 8.93
N ARG A 63 -4.18 -8.77 8.77
CA ARG A 63 -4.66 -9.65 9.83
C ARG A 63 -3.77 -9.59 11.07
N ALA A 64 -2.45 -9.65 10.88
CA ALA A 64 -1.49 -9.55 11.99
C ALA A 64 -1.51 -8.15 12.63
N ILE A 65 -1.58 -7.08 11.84
CA ILE A 65 -1.65 -5.70 12.31
C ILE A 65 -2.95 -5.45 13.08
N ALA A 66 -4.09 -5.87 12.54
CA ALA A 66 -5.38 -5.65 13.19
C ALA A 66 -5.53 -6.41 14.52
N LYS A 67 -4.87 -7.55 14.68
CA LYS A 67 -4.78 -8.24 16.00
C LYS A 67 -4.11 -7.39 17.07
N LYS A 68 -3.16 -6.53 16.69
CA LYS A 68 -2.40 -5.68 17.62
C LYS A 68 -3.03 -4.32 17.82
N HIS A 69 -3.52 -3.70 16.75
CA HIS A 69 -3.92 -2.29 16.71
C HIS A 69 -5.42 -2.07 16.56
N GLY A 70 -6.21 -3.13 16.30
CA GLY A 70 -7.58 -3.02 15.83
C GLY A 70 -7.67 -2.67 14.34
N PRO A 71 -8.89 -2.41 13.82
CA PRO A 71 -9.08 -1.98 12.43
C PRO A 71 -8.28 -0.72 12.12
N VAL A 72 -7.63 -0.70 10.96
CA VAL A 72 -6.79 0.42 10.53
C VAL A 72 -7.50 1.30 9.49
N ALA A 73 -7.09 2.56 9.40
CA ALA A 73 -7.28 3.35 8.18
C ALA A 73 -6.34 2.83 7.08
N LEU A 74 -6.76 2.89 5.83
CA LEU A 74 -5.96 2.40 4.70
C LEU A 74 -5.78 3.48 3.64
N ILE A 75 -4.53 3.76 3.30
CA ILE A 75 -4.17 4.49 2.08
C ILE A 75 -3.70 3.44 1.08
N HIS A 76 -4.48 3.23 0.02
CA HIS A 76 -4.22 2.26 -1.04
C HIS A 76 -3.94 3.01 -2.35
N VAL A 77 -2.74 2.86 -2.88
CA VAL A 77 -2.31 3.44 -4.16
C VAL A 77 -2.20 2.31 -5.17
N ASP A 78 -2.94 2.40 -6.28
CA ASP A 78 -3.06 1.28 -7.22
C ASP A 78 -3.73 1.74 -8.51
N ALA A 79 -3.54 1.01 -9.61
CA ALA A 79 -4.38 1.10 -10.79
C ALA A 79 -5.72 0.36 -10.60
N HIS A 80 -5.73 -0.66 -9.73
CA HIS A 80 -6.84 -1.59 -9.49
C HIS A 80 -7.53 -1.32 -8.16
N ALA A 81 -8.77 -1.77 -8.02
CA ALA A 81 -9.51 -1.60 -6.76
C ALA A 81 -9.27 -2.74 -5.76
N ASP A 82 -8.94 -3.91 -6.23
CA ASP A 82 -8.70 -5.14 -5.47
C ASP A 82 -9.82 -5.51 -4.49
N VAL A 83 -11.05 -5.24 -4.91
CA VAL A 83 -12.29 -5.50 -4.15
C VAL A 83 -13.23 -6.47 -4.86
N ASN A 84 -12.75 -7.22 -5.85
CA ASN A 84 -13.56 -8.25 -6.49
C ASN A 84 -14.01 -9.31 -5.47
N ASP A 85 -15.19 -9.88 -5.67
CA ASP A 85 -15.68 -10.94 -4.79
C ASP A 85 -14.90 -12.24 -4.97
N THR A 86 -14.64 -12.58 -6.22
CA THR A 86 -13.80 -13.71 -6.61
C THR A 86 -12.95 -13.34 -7.81
N MET A 87 -11.82 -13.98 -7.97
CA MET A 87 -10.99 -13.90 -9.17
C MET A 87 -10.64 -15.31 -9.63
N PHE A 88 -10.99 -15.64 -10.88
CA PHE A 88 -10.84 -17.01 -11.44
C PHE A 88 -11.50 -18.11 -10.58
N GLY A 89 -12.58 -17.77 -9.87
CA GLY A 89 -13.30 -18.68 -8.97
C GLY A 89 -12.75 -18.75 -7.54
N GLU A 90 -11.62 -18.09 -7.27
CA GLU A 90 -10.99 -18.08 -5.95
C GLU A 90 -11.42 -16.83 -5.14
N PRO A 91 -11.77 -17.00 -3.86
CA PRO A 91 -12.18 -15.88 -3.00
C PRO A 91 -10.98 -15.04 -2.54
N VAL A 92 -9.77 -15.56 -2.62
CA VAL A 92 -8.53 -14.87 -2.25
C VAL A 92 -7.56 -14.92 -3.40
N ALA A 93 -7.29 -13.76 -3.96
CA ALA A 93 -6.31 -13.49 -5.01
C ALA A 93 -5.87 -12.03 -4.88
N HIS A 94 -4.86 -11.59 -5.64
CA HIS A 94 -4.38 -10.20 -5.59
C HIS A 94 -5.52 -9.18 -5.77
N GLY A 95 -6.47 -9.41 -6.70
CA GLY A 95 -7.60 -8.50 -6.96
C GLY A 95 -8.79 -8.60 -6.00
N THR A 96 -8.69 -9.34 -4.87
CA THR A 96 -9.82 -9.53 -3.94
C THR A 96 -9.52 -9.13 -2.49
N ILE A 97 -8.26 -8.80 -2.21
CA ILE A 97 -7.74 -8.73 -0.84
C ILE A 97 -8.39 -7.65 0.01
N PHE A 98 -8.70 -6.50 -0.56
CA PHE A 98 -9.31 -5.42 0.23
C PHE A 98 -10.79 -5.65 0.48
N ARG A 99 -11.47 -6.42 -0.38
CA ARG A 99 -12.80 -6.91 -0.04
C ARG A 99 -12.76 -7.82 1.18
N ARG A 100 -11.84 -8.79 1.19
CA ARG A 100 -11.63 -9.65 2.38
C ARG A 100 -11.26 -8.84 3.60
N ALA A 101 -10.37 -7.86 3.46
CA ALA A 101 -9.96 -7.00 4.58
C ALA A 101 -11.13 -6.21 5.19
N ILE A 102 -12.05 -5.70 4.37
CA ILE A 102 -13.26 -5.00 4.83
C ILE A 102 -14.23 -5.98 5.49
N GLU A 103 -14.51 -7.12 4.86
CA GLU A 103 -15.41 -8.16 5.40
C GLU A 103 -14.94 -8.74 6.73
N GLU A 104 -13.62 -8.93 6.88
CA GLU A 104 -12.97 -9.38 8.11
C GLU A 104 -12.82 -8.25 9.15
N LYS A 105 -13.22 -7.01 8.83
CA LYS A 105 -13.10 -5.83 9.70
C LYS A 105 -11.65 -5.50 10.10
N LEU A 106 -10.71 -5.75 9.20
CA LEU A 106 -9.29 -5.38 9.39
C LEU A 106 -9.07 -3.91 9.07
N VAL A 107 -9.91 -3.35 8.20
CA VAL A 107 -9.89 -1.97 7.73
C VAL A 107 -11.24 -1.33 8.00
N ASP A 108 -11.26 -0.06 8.45
CA ASP A 108 -12.50 0.74 8.44
C ASP A 108 -12.69 1.34 7.03
N PRO A 109 -13.71 0.90 6.28
CA PRO A 109 -13.92 1.37 4.91
C PRO A 109 -14.17 2.88 4.80
N ARG A 110 -14.68 3.52 5.86
CA ARG A 110 -14.88 4.98 5.90
C ARG A 110 -13.58 5.77 6.07
N SER A 111 -12.52 5.10 6.48
CA SER A 111 -11.15 5.62 6.57
C SER A 111 -10.22 4.96 5.55
N MET A 112 -10.79 4.39 4.47
CA MET A 112 -10.05 3.82 3.35
C MET A 112 -10.08 4.76 2.16
N PHE A 113 -8.91 4.99 1.59
CA PHE A 113 -8.69 5.87 0.43
C PHE A 113 -7.99 5.07 -0.65
N GLN A 114 -8.62 4.90 -1.80
CA GLN A 114 -8.06 4.29 -2.99
C GLN A 114 -7.68 5.39 -3.98
N ILE A 115 -6.42 5.48 -4.38
CA ILE A 115 -5.86 6.60 -5.17
C ILE A 115 -5.16 6.05 -6.40
N GLY A 116 -5.59 6.48 -7.58
CA GLY A 116 -4.95 6.12 -8.85
C GLY A 116 -5.72 5.12 -9.70
N LEU A 117 -6.90 4.68 -9.23
CA LEU A 117 -7.70 3.66 -9.91
C LEU A 117 -8.07 4.07 -11.33
N ARG A 118 -7.85 3.17 -12.29
CA ARG A 118 -8.14 3.41 -13.71
C ARG A 118 -8.24 2.13 -14.55
N ALA A 119 -7.89 0.99 -13.93
CA ALA A 119 -7.82 -0.27 -14.64
C ALA A 119 -9.15 -0.66 -15.26
N THR A 120 -9.07 -1.37 -16.37
CA THR A 120 -10.20 -2.02 -17.00
C THR A 120 -10.72 -3.12 -16.08
N GLY A 121 -11.92 -2.93 -15.56
CA GLY A 121 -12.57 -3.89 -14.66
C GLY A 121 -13.25 -5.03 -15.41
N TYR A 122 -13.78 -5.97 -14.66
CA TYR A 122 -14.61 -7.07 -15.17
C TYR A 122 -16.05 -6.62 -15.40
N ALA A 123 -16.50 -5.59 -14.69
CA ALA A 123 -17.83 -4.99 -14.79
C ALA A 123 -17.77 -3.48 -14.59
N ALA A 124 -18.78 -2.77 -15.09
CA ALA A 124 -18.87 -1.32 -14.96
C ALA A 124 -18.95 -0.87 -13.48
N GLU A 125 -19.44 -1.75 -12.62
CA GLU A 125 -19.69 -1.51 -11.21
C GLU A 125 -18.49 -1.86 -10.30
N ASP A 126 -17.33 -2.22 -10.84
CA ASP A 126 -16.17 -2.69 -10.05
C ASP A 126 -15.70 -1.68 -8.99
N PHE A 127 -15.88 -0.38 -9.24
CA PHE A 127 -15.57 0.66 -8.24
C PHE A 127 -16.76 1.00 -7.32
N ASP A 128 -17.97 0.59 -7.67
CA ASP A 128 -19.17 1.00 -6.94
C ASP A 128 -19.29 0.24 -5.62
N TRP A 129 -18.93 -1.06 -5.60
CA TRP A 129 -18.93 -1.81 -4.35
C TRP A 129 -18.09 -1.13 -3.26
N ALA A 130 -16.89 -0.67 -3.58
CA ALA A 130 -16.03 0.04 -2.63
C ALA A 130 -16.70 1.33 -2.13
N ARG A 131 -17.27 2.13 -3.04
CA ARG A 131 -17.99 3.36 -2.69
C ARG A 131 -19.20 3.09 -1.79
N ASP A 132 -19.95 2.02 -2.07
CA ASP A 132 -21.11 1.60 -1.27
C ASP A 132 -20.72 1.17 0.15
N GLN A 133 -19.49 0.68 0.35
CA GLN A 133 -18.93 0.43 1.69
C GLN A 133 -18.48 1.70 2.40
N GLY A 134 -18.39 2.84 1.71
CA GLY A 134 -17.93 4.11 2.25
C GLY A 134 -16.47 4.43 1.95
N VAL A 135 -15.81 3.66 1.07
CA VAL A 135 -14.43 3.90 0.62
C VAL A 135 -14.37 5.16 -0.25
N THR A 136 -13.39 6.02 -0.01
CA THR A 136 -13.10 7.17 -0.88
C THR A 136 -12.28 6.71 -2.07
N VAL A 137 -12.88 6.73 -3.26
CA VAL A 137 -12.23 6.34 -4.52
C VAL A 137 -11.82 7.57 -5.30
N VAL A 138 -10.51 7.74 -5.52
CA VAL A 138 -9.90 8.83 -6.31
C VAL A 138 -9.29 8.23 -7.56
N GLN A 139 -10.00 8.34 -8.69
CA GLN A 139 -9.52 7.83 -9.97
C GLN A 139 -8.32 8.62 -10.49
N ALA A 140 -7.50 8.01 -11.35
CA ALA A 140 -6.28 8.60 -11.87
C ALA A 140 -6.54 9.92 -12.61
N GLU A 141 -7.63 10.00 -13.37
CA GLU A 141 -8.04 11.22 -14.10
C GLU A 141 -8.24 12.41 -13.16
N ALA A 142 -8.72 12.14 -11.94
CA ALA A 142 -8.85 13.18 -10.91
C ALA A 142 -7.49 13.67 -10.39
N CYS A 143 -6.41 12.95 -10.66
CA CYS A 143 -5.05 13.27 -10.24
C CYS A 143 -4.22 13.98 -11.31
N TRP A 144 -4.63 13.92 -12.58
CA TRP A 144 -3.83 14.43 -13.69
C TRP A 144 -3.49 15.91 -13.58
N TYR A 145 -2.26 16.25 -13.97
CA TYR A 145 -1.72 17.61 -14.11
C TYR A 145 -1.81 18.49 -12.86
N LYS A 146 -1.90 17.89 -11.68
CA LYS A 146 -1.97 18.65 -10.42
C LYS A 146 -1.20 17.96 -9.30
N SER A 147 -0.88 18.74 -8.26
CA SER A 147 -0.34 18.24 -7.00
C SER A 147 -1.41 17.46 -6.22
N LEU A 148 -0.99 16.40 -5.56
CA LEU A 148 -1.82 15.62 -4.64
C LEU A 148 -1.67 16.06 -3.18
N ALA A 149 -0.87 17.08 -2.89
CA ALA A 149 -0.73 17.61 -1.53
C ALA A 149 -2.08 18.01 -0.89
N PRO A 150 -3.01 18.69 -1.60
CA PRO A 150 -4.33 19.01 -1.04
C PRO A 150 -5.17 17.76 -0.74
N LEU A 151 -5.10 16.72 -1.60
CA LEU A 151 -5.76 15.44 -1.34
C LEU A 151 -5.22 14.80 -0.05
N MET A 152 -3.91 14.79 0.13
CA MET A 152 -3.28 14.20 1.30
C MET A 152 -3.50 15.02 2.58
N GLU A 153 -3.72 16.32 2.48
CA GLU A 153 -4.20 17.14 3.61
C GLU A 153 -5.59 16.70 4.07
N GLU A 154 -6.49 16.45 3.13
CA GLU A 154 -7.83 15.96 3.43
C GLU A 154 -7.79 14.53 4.00
N VAL A 155 -6.97 13.63 3.43
CA VAL A 155 -6.75 12.27 3.97
C VAL A 155 -6.30 12.34 5.44
N ARG A 156 -5.28 13.17 5.77
CA ARG A 156 -4.84 13.36 7.16
C ARG A 156 -5.93 13.91 8.06
N ARG A 157 -6.72 14.86 7.56
CA ARG A 157 -7.82 15.44 8.33
C ARG A 157 -8.89 14.42 8.68
N LEU A 158 -9.22 13.53 7.73
CA LEU A 158 -10.25 12.51 7.90
C LEU A 158 -9.79 11.35 8.80
N ILE A 159 -8.55 10.89 8.64
CA ILE A 159 -7.98 9.82 9.47
C ILE A 159 -7.67 10.35 10.89
N GLY A 160 -7.10 11.54 10.97
CA GLY A 160 -6.61 12.07 12.23
C GLY A 160 -5.27 11.45 12.68
N PRO A 161 -4.65 12.00 13.73
CA PRO A 161 -3.31 11.59 14.16
C PRO A 161 -3.27 10.32 15.01
N ASP A 162 -4.40 9.92 15.58
CA ASP A 162 -4.46 8.85 16.58
C ASP A 162 -4.89 7.50 15.99
N GLN A 163 -5.68 7.52 14.89
CA GLN A 163 -6.15 6.28 14.25
C GLN A 163 -4.97 5.52 13.64
N PRO A 164 -4.78 4.23 13.97
CA PRO A 164 -3.79 3.40 13.29
C PRO A 164 -4.04 3.40 11.77
N ALA A 165 -2.99 3.65 10.98
CA ALA A 165 -3.08 3.73 9.53
C ALA A 165 -2.07 2.80 8.87
N TYR A 166 -2.44 2.24 7.73
CA TYR A 166 -1.60 1.41 6.88
C TYR A 166 -1.50 2.02 5.49
N LEU A 167 -0.30 2.01 4.90
CA LEU A 167 -0.08 2.42 3.52
C LEU A 167 0.27 1.18 2.70
N SER A 168 -0.56 0.85 1.73
CA SER A 168 -0.30 -0.16 0.71
C SER A 168 -0.08 0.53 -0.63
N PHE A 169 1.07 0.31 -1.23
CA PHE A 169 1.46 0.94 -2.47
C PHE A 169 1.75 -0.12 -3.53
N ASP A 170 0.79 -0.32 -4.44
CA ASP A 170 1.04 -1.05 -5.67
C ASP A 170 1.82 -0.18 -6.65
N ILE A 171 2.90 -0.73 -7.19
CA ILE A 171 3.77 0.03 -8.11
C ILE A 171 3.06 0.36 -9.42
N ASP A 172 2.04 -0.40 -9.81
CA ASP A 172 1.26 -0.14 -11.02
C ASP A 172 0.27 1.04 -10.88
N GLY A 173 0.05 1.53 -9.66
CA GLY A 173 -0.59 2.84 -9.44
C GLY A 173 0.13 3.96 -10.18
N LEU A 174 1.45 3.82 -10.39
CA LEU A 174 2.23 4.71 -11.23
C LEU A 174 2.04 4.39 -12.73
N ASP A 175 2.27 5.41 -13.56
CA ASP A 175 2.18 5.24 -15.01
C ASP A 175 3.30 4.34 -15.55
N PRO A 176 3.01 3.42 -16.51
CA PRO A 176 4.02 2.54 -17.09
C PRO A 176 5.20 3.28 -17.77
N SER A 177 5.06 4.56 -18.06
CA SER A 177 6.18 5.37 -18.57
C SER A 177 7.29 5.57 -17.53
N VAL A 178 6.98 5.41 -16.23
CA VAL A 178 7.96 5.52 -15.13
C VAL A 178 8.13 4.20 -14.37
N ALA A 179 7.13 3.33 -14.34
CA ALA A 179 7.15 2.04 -13.65
C ALA A 179 6.62 0.89 -14.56
N PRO A 180 7.34 0.54 -15.64
CA PRO A 180 6.90 -0.52 -16.56
C PRO A 180 7.05 -1.95 -16.01
N GLY A 181 7.86 -2.15 -14.95
CA GLY A 181 8.21 -3.47 -14.42
C GLY A 181 7.20 -4.00 -13.42
N THR A 182 5.97 -4.21 -13.86
CA THR A 182 4.86 -4.77 -13.09
C THR A 182 4.06 -5.77 -13.92
N GLY A 183 3.19 -6.55 -13.29
CA GLY A 183 2.40 -7.61 -13.94
C GLY A 183 1.23 -7.08 -14.75
N THR A 184 0.54 -6.06 -14.27
CA THR A 184 -0.71 -5.52 -14.84
C THR A 184 -0.64 -4.00 -15.02
N PRO A 185 0.30 -3.50 -15.87
CA PRO A 185 0.46 -2.07 -16.07
C PRO A 185 -0.74 -1.46 -16.82
N GLU A 186 -1.22 -0.31 -16.34
CA GLU A 186 -2.31 0.44 -16.94
C GLU A 186 -1.83 1.86 -17.31
N PRO A 187 -2.07 2.36 -18.53
CA PRO A 187 -1.67 3.71 -18.92
C PRO A 187 -2.51 4.80 -18.24
N GLY A 188 -1.97 6.02 -18.20
CA GLY A 188 -2.66 7.16 -17.59
C GLY A 188 -2.54 7.21 -16.06
N GLY A 189 -1.53 6.57 -15.50
CA GLY A 189 -1.28 6.48 -14.07
C GLY A 189 -0.67 7.72 -13.43
N LEU A 190 -0.34 7.59 -12.16
CA LEU A 190 0.30 8.63 -11.39
C LEU A 190 1.75 8.82 -11.85
N THR A 191 2.26 10.04 -11.77
CA THR A 191 3.67 10.33 -11.95
C THR A 191 4.48 9.91 -10.71
N GLY A 192 5.78 9.69 -10.88
CA GLY A 192 6.68 9.44 -9.74
C GLY A 192 6.65 10.56 -8.69
N SER A 193 6.49 11.82 -9.11
CA SER A 193 6.34 12.95 -8.19
C SER A 193 5.04 12.90 -7.37
N GLN A 194 3.94 12.47 -7.99
CA GLN A 194 2.68 12.27 -7.28
C GLN A 194 2.76 11.11 -6.29
N GLY A 195 3.44 10.01 -6.64
CA GLY A 195 3.73 8.93 -5.68
C GLY A 195 4.51 9.44 -4.46
N LEU A 196 5.53 10.29 -4.68
CA LEU A 196 6.26 10.94 -3.59
C LEU A 196 5.37 11.85 -2.74
N GLU A 197 4.47 12.63 -3.36
CA GLU A 197 3.53 13.49 -2.63
C GLU A 197 2.58 12.70 -1.75
N ILE A 198 2.08 11.55 -2.22
CA ILE A 198 1.21 10.68 -1.42
C ILE A 198 1.97 10.17 -0.19
N ILE A 199 3.15 9.57 -0.36
CA ILE A 199 3.91 9.01 0.76
C ILE A 199 4.32 10.13 1.75
N ARG A 200 4.84 11.25 1.26
CA ARG A 200 5.18 12.42 2.11
C ARG A 200 3.97 13.00 2.80
N GLY A 201 2.80 12.92 2.15
CA GLY A 201 1.53 13.32 2.71
C GLY A 201 1.05 12.44 3.86
N CYS A 202 1.55 11.23 4.02
CA CYS A 202 1.28 10.39 5.19
C CYS A 202 2.00 10.86 6.47
N TYR A 203 2.95 11.79 6.37
CA TYR A 203 3.61 12.33 7.56
C TYR A 203 2.62 12.98 8.53
N GLY A 204 2.69 12.56 9.80
CA GLY A 204 1.77 12.98 10.85
C GLY A 204 0.60 12.02 11.09
N LEU A 205 0.42 10.98 10.25
CA LEU A 205 -0.47 9.86 10.55
C LEU A 205 0.23 8.86 11.49
N ASN A 206 -0.56 8.09 12.23
CA ASN A 206 -0.08 6.97 13.04
C ASN A 206 0.12 5.74 12.15
N LEU A 207 1.13 5.77 11.26
CA LEU A 207 1.45 4.64 10.40
C LEU A 207 1.97 3.47 11.25
N VAL A 208 1.24 2.35 11.25
CA VAL A 208 1.57 1.11 11.96
C VAL A 208 2.17 0.04 11.05
N GLY A 209 2.23 0.29 9.74
CA GLY A 209 2.86 -0.53 8.73
C GLY A 209 2.70 0.06 7.34
N CYS A 210 3.56 -0.41 6.43
CA CYS A 210 3.50 -0.08 5.00
C CYS A 210 3.90 -1.31 4.19
N ASP A 211 3.43 -1.40 2.95
CA ASP A 211 4.01 -2.28 1.95
C ASP A 211 4.15 -1.58 0.60
N LEU A 212 5.02 -2.15 -0.22
CA LEU A 212 5.16 -1.85 -1.64
C LEU A 212 5.18 -3.17 -2.40
N VAL A 213 4.28 -3.33 -3.34
CA VAL A 213 3.98 -4.60 -4.00
C VAL A 213 4.03 -4.51 -5.53
N GLU A 214 3.92 -5.65 -6.20
CA GLU A 214 3.77 -5.84 -7.64
C GLU A 214 4.97 -5.40 -8.48
N VAL A 215 6.15 -5.14 -7.89
CA VAL A 215 7.36 -5.01 -8.69
C VAL A 215 7.73 -6.36 -9.27
N SER A 216 7.76 -6.44 -10.59
CA SER A 216 8.12 -7.66 -11.33
C SER A 216 9.45 -7.48 -12.08
N PRO A 217 10.60 -7.89 -11.50
CA PRO A 217 11.90 -7.72 -12.12
C PRO A 217 12.03 -8.30 -13.54
N PRO A 218 11.37 -9.42 -13.90
CA PRO A 218 11.41 -9.93 -15.27
C PRO A 218 10.85 -8.96 -16.32
N TYR A 219 9.95 -8.05 -15.94
CA TYR A 219 9.39 -7.02 -16.82
C TYR A 219 10.13 -5.68 -16.71
N ASP A 220 11.03 -5.51 -15.73
CA ASP A 220 11.80 -4.30 -15.49
C ASP A 220 13.15 -4.33 -16.22
N THR A 221 13.13 -4.25 -17.55
CA THR A 221 14.30 -4.43 -18.41
C THR A 221 15.45 -3.45 -18.14
N THR A 222 15.17 -2.30 -17.53
CA THR A 222 16.13 -1.24 -17.24
C THR A 222 16.45 -1.09 -15.75
N GLY A 223 15.72 -1.75 -14.88
CA GLY A 223 15.82 -1.59 -13.42
C GLY A 223 15.20 -0.29 -12.89
N ASN A 224 14.52 0.48 -13.73
CA ASN A 224 13.94 1.76 -13.32
C ASN A 224 12.81 1.60 -12.30
N THR A 225 11.96 0.58 -12.47
CA THR A 225 10.86 0.30 -11.56
C THR A 225 11.39 -0.10 -10.19
N ALA A 226 12.36 -1.00 -10.13
CA ALA A 226 13.00 -1.41 -8.88
C ALA A 226 13.70 -0.23 -8.18
N LEU A 227 14.39 0.64 -8.94
CA LEU A 227 15.02 1.84 -8.39
C LEU A 227 13.98 2.81 -7.80
N LEU A 228 12.87 3.03 -8.52
CA LEU A 228 11.79 3.89 -8.07
C LEU A 228 11.14 3.30 -6.81
N ALA A 229 10.85 1.99 -6.80
CA ALA A 229 10.32 1.28 -5.64
C ALA A 229 11.21 1.41 -4.41
N ALA A 230 12.52 1.23 -4.56
CA ALA A 230 13.49 1.41 -3.47
C ALA A 230 13.48 2.85 -2.92
N ASN A 231 13.31 3.86 -3.80
CA ASN A 231 13.18 5.24 -3.36
C ASN A 231 11.85 5.48 -2.61
N LEU A 232 10.74 4.94 -3.09
CA LEU A 232 9.45 5.04 -2.40
C LEU A 232 9.47 4.37 -1.02
N LEU A 233 10.12 3.19 -0.88
CA LEU A 233 10.33 2.53 0.41
C LEU A 233 11.15 3.41 1.37
N PHE A 234 12.18 4.09 0.88
CA PHE A 234 12.93 5.05 1.70
C PHE A 234 12.06 6.23 2.13
N GLU A 235 11.19 6.74 1.26
CA GLU A 235 10.22 7.80 1.64
C GLU A 235 9.19 7.30 2.67
N MET A 236 8.78 6.01 2.60
CA MET A 236 7.93 5.39 3.63
C MET A 236 8.63 5.41 4.99
N LEU A 237 9.91 5.02 5.06
CA LEU A 237 10.69 5.14 6.30
C LEU A 237 10.73 6.58 6.82
N CYS A 238 10.82 7.57 5.94
CA CYS A 238 10.80 8.99 6.29
C CYS A 238 9.43 9.49 6.79
N ALA A 239 8.35 8.79 6.44
CA ALA A 239 6.98 9.14 6.82
C ALA A 239 6.53 8.48 8.14
N LEU A 240 7.25 7.45 8.62
CA LEU A 240 6.90 6.73 9.85
C LEU A 240 6.83 7.68 11.06
N PRO A 241 5.93 7.37 12.03
CA PRO A 241 5.89 8.09 13.30
C PRO A 241 7.25 8.14 13.98
N ALA A 242 7.53 9.23 14.69
CA ALA A 242 8.80 9.46 15.37
C ALA A 242 10.04 9.66 14.45
N CYS A 243 9.89 9.67 13.12
CA CYS A 243 10.99 10.05 12.24
C CYS A 243 11.37 11.52 12.47
N LYS A 244 12.59 11.74 12.95
CA LYS A 244 13.10 13.10 13.23
C LYS A 244 13.34 13.85 11.94
N ARG A 245 13.02 15.15 11.93
CA ARG A 245 13.40 16.07 10.87
C ARG A 245 14.49 17.00 11.37
N ARG A 246 15.57 17.08 10.64
CA ARG A 246 16.67 18.03 10.96
C ARG A 246 16.24 19.44 10.55
N ILE A 247 16.34 20.38 11.47
CA ILE A 247 16.07 21.81 11.25
C ILE A 247 17.21 22.41 10.41
#